data_62b9ae5c13d821a9531fb67b2f56420e
#
_entry.id   62b9ae5c13d821a9531fb67b2f56420e
#
_cell.length_a   1.000
_cell.length_b   1.000
_cell.length_c   1.000
_cell.angle_alpha   90.00
_cell.angle_beta   90.00
_cell.angle_gamma   90.00
#
_symmetry.space_group_name_H-M   'P 1'
#
loop_
_entity.id
_entity.type
_entity.pdbx_description
1 polymer ?
#
loop_
_entity_poly.entity_id
_entity_poly.type
_entity_poly.pdbx_seq_one_letter_code
_entity_poly.pdbx_strand_id
1 'polypeptide(L)'
;RNDGRMIDGLKFIKEDGDDSLSVKAWDDDDYPFDNEDDFLQWAVDYYTPNEYNCYYFGSSEDGAMKTGKTTVELDGENYTFFFKESGSKKGQGVTGEEDDKLYQSGMLLSAGNDEKYQVVKHQKKAVVGSTEDETVDTYTKLDDVAAFLAEVDAVVDEVPVSSLDEGQDVADWYLAQDYCYLSASDLNRLDKDAEDLDELYIINWNKDDDGDYDEDGKWHTEDPGLVAENYILVNKSGKIVDDDTRSTDGEDYVYVTNTQGQIVAIYLEN
;
A
#
# COMPACT_ATOMS: atom_id res chain seq x y z
N ARG A 1 27.54 16.18 4.04
CA ARG A 1 28.71 15.70 4.80
C ARG A 1 28.63 16.28 6.20
N ASN A 2 28.29 15.46 7.17
CA ASN A 2 28.49 15.82 8.56
C ASN A 2 29.97 15.55 8.88
N ASP A 3 30.71 16.52 9.43
CA ASP A 3 32.11 16.42 9.87
C ASP A 3 33.14 15.95 8.82
N GLY A 4 32.83 16.05 7.53
CA GLY A 4 33.73 15.64 6.46
C GLY A 4 33.87 14.14 6.27
N ARG A 5 33.09 13.33 6.98
CA ARG A 5 32.98 11.87 6.75
C ARG A 5 32.14 11.59 5.51
N MET A 6 32.52 10.55 4.79
CA MET A 6 31.72 9.97 3.73
C MET A 6 30.52 9.26 4.37
N ILE A 7 29.33 9.51 3.84
CA ILE A 7 28.14 8.76 4.24
C ILE A 7 27.96 7.56 3.29
N ASP A 8 27.48 6.46 3.81
CA ASP A 8 27.25 5.21 3.09
C ASP A 8 25.93 4.55 3.55
N GLY A 9 25.50 3.53 2.85
CA GLY A 9 24.28 2.80 3.13
C GLY A 9 23.01 3.63 2.89
N LEU A 10 21.88 3.14 3.44
CA LEU A 10 20.61 3.87 3.45
C LEU A 10 20.68 5.04 4.43
N LYS A 11 20.11 6.17 4.02
CA LYS A 11 19.99 7.37 4.86
C LYS A 11 18.65 8.04 4.63
N PHE A 12 18.01 8.46 5.71
CA PHE A 12 16.87 9.34 5.67
C PHE A 12 17.35 10.78 5.84
N ILE A 13 17.07 11.62 4.84
CA ILE A 13 17.61 12.98 4.74
C ILE A 13 16.45 13.97 4.55
N LYS A 14 16.47 15.04 5.34
CA LYS A 14 15.56 16.18 5.23
C LYS A 14 16.30 17.37 4.65
N GLU A 15 15.68 18.10 3.74
CA GLU A 15 16.14 19.39 3.25
C GLU A 15 15.64 20.49 4.20
N ASP A 16 16.55 21.19 4.83
CA ASP A 16 16.25 22.36 5.66
C ASP A 16 16.28 23.64 4.78
N GLY A 17 15.46 24.63 5.13
CA GLY A 17 15.17 25.80 4.28
C GLY A 17 16.34 26.71 3.90
N ASP A 18 17.60 26.44 4.33
CA ASP A 18 18.82 27.22 4.05
C ASP A 18 19.84 26.41 3.22
N ASP A 19 19.42 25.56 2.32
CA ASP A 19 20.27 24.63 1.56
C ASP A 19 21.09 23.65 2.46
N SER A 20 20.71 23.52 3.72
CA SER A 20 21.31 22.56 4.63
C SER A 20 20.53 21.23 4.58
N LEU A 21 21.23 20.15 4.92
CA LEU A 21 20.66 18.81 4.95
C LEU A 21 20.77 18.22 6.36
N SER A 22 19.66 17.78 6.90
CA SER A 22 19.63 17.00 8.14
C SER A 22 19.54 15.51 7.83
N VAL A 23 20.50 14.74 8.33
CA VAL A 23 20.48 13.28 8.23
C VAL A 23 19.86 12.74 9.51
N LYS A 24 18.83 11.88 9.38
CA LYS A 24 18.29 11.19 10.56
C LYS A 24 19.38 10.30 11.12
N ALA A 25 19.78 10.58 12.36
CA ALA A 25 20.74 9.76 13.08
C ALA A 25 20.00 8.69 13.88
N TRP A 26 20.63 7.55 14.02
CA TRP A 26 20.31 6.52 14.99
C TRP A 26 21.53 6.25 15.88
N ASP A 27 21.30 5.67 17.04
CA ASP A 27 22.30 5.66 18.12
C ASP A 27 23.46 4.68 17.89
N ASP A 28 23.28 3.70 16.99
CA ASP A 28 24.28 2.69 16.63
C ASP A 28 24.75 2.86 15.17
N ASP A 29 25.87 2.25 14.82
CA ASP A 29 26.38 2.21 13.44
C ASP A 29 25.53 1.30 12.53
N ASP A 30 24.66 0.47 13.10
CA ASP A 30 23.73 -0.42 12.41
C ASP A 30 22.42 0.31 12.06
N TYR A 31 21.65 -0.22 11.12
CA TYR A 31 20.33 0.29 10.81
C TYR A 31 19.37 0.07 11.98
N PRO A 32 18.39 0.98 12.20
CA PRO A 32 17.35 0.80 13.22
C PRO A 32 16.28 -0.22 12.82
N PHE A 33 16.48 -0.94 11.74
CA PHE A 33 15.60 -1.94 11.16
C PHE A 33 16.42 -3.13 10.69
N ASP A 34 15.98 -4.33 11.04
CA ASP A 34 16.67 -5.60 10.78
C ASP A 34 16.08 -6.33 9.55
N ASN A 35 14.87 -6.00 9.15
CA ASN A 35 14.14 -6.68 8.07
C ASN A 35 13.28 -5.71 7.26
N GLU A 36 12.51 -6.27 6.29
CA GLU A 36 11.62 -5.51 5.41
C GLU A 36 10.53 -4.78 6.19
N ASP A 37 9.86 -5.45 7.13
CA ASP A 37 8.72 -4.90 7.85
C ASP A 37 9.15 -3.75 8.77
N ASP A 38 10.25 -3.91 9.48
CA ASP A 38 10.85 -2.84 10.29
C ASP A 38 11.26 -1.64 9.42
N PHE A 39 11.86 -1.88 8.24
CA PHE A 39 12.16 -0.79 7.31
C PHE A 39 10.91 -0.09 6.83
N LEU A 40 9.89 -0.82 6.44
CA LEU A 40 8.64 -0.24 5.93
C LEU A 40 7.92 0.58 7.01
N GLN A 41 7.84 0.06 8.24
CA GLN A 41 7.28 0.80 9.37
C GLN A 41 8.06 2.08 9.61
N TRP A 42 9.40 2.00 9.63
CA TRP A 42 10.27 3.16 9.81
C TRP A 42 10.15 4.19 8.68
N ALA A 43 10.04 3.72 7.44
CA ALA A 43 9.86 4.56 6.27
C ALA A 43 8.51 5.31 6.30
N VAL A 44 7.44 4.67 6.74
CA VAL A 44 6.11 5.29 6.91
C VAL A 44 6.17 6.37 8.01
N ASP A 45 6.78 6.08 9.15
CA ASP A 45 6.86 6.99 10.29
C ASP A 45 7.65 8.28 9.98
N TYR A 46 8.65 8.20 9.08
CA TYR A 46 9.53 9.33 8.73
C TYR A 46 9.34 9.88 7.32
N TYR A 47 8.46 9.26 6.50
CA TYR A 47 8.15 9.77 5.17
C TYR A 47 7.07 10.85 5.25
N THR A 48 7.48 12.09 4.92
CA THR A 48 6.55 13.20 4.62
C THR A 48 7.15 14.06 3.51
N PRO A 49 6.36 14.82 2.74
CA PRO A 49 6.87 15.68 1.66
C PRO A 49 7.92 16.67 2.11
N ASN A 50 7.84 17.17 3.35
CA ASN A 50 8.70 18.20 3.91
C ASN A 50 9.64 17.67 5.00
N GLU A 51 9.74 16.35 5.15
CA GLU A 51 10.58 15.74 6.16
C GLU A 51 11.63 14.82 5.53
N TYR A 52 11.79 13.59 6.05
CA TYR A 52 12.89 12.73 5.65
C TYR A 52 12.56 11.90 4.43
N ASN A 53 13.44 11.91 3.44
CA ASN A 53 13.38 11.06 2.26
C ASN A 53 14.54 10.05 2.30
N CYS A 54 14.29 8.83 1.80
CA CYS A 54 15.28 7.77 1.75
C CYS A 54 16.25 7.97 0.58
N TYR A 55 17.54 7.78 0.84
CA TYR A 55 18.63 7.78 -0.15
C TYR A 55 19.57 6.61 0.12
N TYR A 56 20.26 6.12 -0.91
CA TYR A 56 21.28 5.10 -0.77
C TYR A 56 22.63 5.56 -1.33
N PHE A 57 23.69 5.44 -0.55
CA PHE A 57 25.04 5.91 -0.86
C PHE A 57 26.03 4.78 -1.13
N GLY A 58 25.56 3.57 -1.41
CA GLY A 58 26.42 2.43 -1.65
C GLY A 58 27.15 1.96 -0.41
N SER A 59 28.27 1.29 -0.63
CA SER A 59 29.11 0.78 0.48
C SER A 59 29.99 1.87 1.09
N SER A 60 30.60 1.55 2.24
CA SER A 60 31.58 2.43 2.92
C SER A 60 32.80 2.79 2.09
N GLU A 61 33.07 2.07 1.00
CA GLU A 61 34.18 2.36 0.08
C GLU A 61 33.76 3.29 -1.07
N ASP A 62 32.47 3.33 -1.43
CA ASP A 62 31.96 4.06 -2.58
C ASP A 62 31.39 5.44 -2.18
N GLY A 63 30.44 5.47 -1.23
CA GLY A 63 29.78 6.68 -0.74
C GLY A 63 29.05 7.50 -1.82
N ALA A 64 28.88 6.94 -3.02
CA ALA A 64 28.21 7.62 -4.12
C ALA A 64 26.70 7.39 -4.05
N MET A 65 25.92 8.48 -4.12
CA MET A 65 24.47 8.41 -4.19
C MET A 65 24.02 7.54 -5.38
N LYS A 66 23.24 6.52 -5.12
CA LYS A 66 22.70 5.62 -6.14
C LYS A 66 21.38 6.16 -6.71
N THR A 67 21.09 5.76 -7.95
CA THR A 67 19.87 6.10 -8.68
C THR A 67 19.42 4.90 -9.50
N GLY A 68 18.14 4.85 -9.86
CA GLY A 68 17.56 3.72 -10.57
C GLY A 68 17.39 2.49 -9.70
N LYS A 69 17.19 1.35 -10.34
CA LYS A 69 17.02 0.07 -9.65
C LYS A 69 18.33 -0.35 -8.98
N THR A 70 18.27 -0.63 -7.68
CA THR A 70 19.42 -0.95 -6.85
C THR A 70 19.07 -2.10 -5.90
N THR A 71 20.01 -3.01 -5.67
CA THR A 71 19.88 -4.01 -4.60
C THR A 71 20.51 -3.46 -3.34
N VAL A 72 19.80 -3.54 -2.23
CA VAL A 72 20.26 -3.15 -0.89
C VAL A 72 20.16 -4.37 0.02
N GLU A 73 21.23 -4.65 0.77
CA GLU A 73 21.24 -5.70 1.77
C GLU A 73 20.81 -5.14 3.13
N LEU A 74 19.84 -5.78 3.76
CA LEU A 74 19.40 -5.54 5.13
C LEU A 74 19.52 -6.86 5.88
N ASP A 75 20.31 -6.89 6.93
CA ASP A 75 20.58 -8.07 7.78
C ASP A 75 20.85 -9.40 7.00
N GLY A 76 21.62 -9.31 5.93
CA GLY A 76 22.00 -10.46 5.10
C GLY A 76 21.00 -10.85 4.01
N GLU A 77 19.85 -10.20 3.93
CA GLU A 77 18.87 -10.37 2.86
C GLU A 77 18.93 -9.25 1.83
N ASN A 78 18.63 -9.58 0.58
CA ASN A 78 18.71 -8.64 -0.52
C ASN A 78 17.33 -8.15 -0.95
N TYR A 79 17.10 -6.83 -0.89
CA TYR A 79 15.89 -6.17 -1.30
C TYR A 79 16.08 -5.31 -2.54
N THR A 80 15.06 -5.21 -3.35
CA THR A 80 15.06 -4.33 -4.52
C THR A 80 14.58 -2.95 -4.12
N PHE A 81 15.37 -1.93 -4.47
CA PHE A 81 15.03 -0.52 -4.32
C PHE A 81 15.01 0.18 -5.66
N PHE A 82 14.23 1.27 -5.74
CA PHE A 82 14.27 2.20 -6.86
C PHE A 82 14.43 3.64 -6.38
N PHE A 83 15.47 4.31 -6.86
CA PHE A 83 15.78 5.71 -6.55
C PHE A 83 15.66 6.58 -7.80
N LYS A 84 15.00 7.74 -7.69
CA LYS A 84 14.75 8.65 -8.81
C LYS A 84 16.02 8.97 -9.57
N GLU A 85 15.98 8.82 -10.89
CA GLU A 85 17.17 8.93 -11.76
C GLU A 85 17.49 10.36 -12.15
N SER A 86 16.49 11.27 -12.09
CA SER A 86 16.62 12.64 -12.59
C SER A 86 15.74 13.63 -11.82
N GLY A 87 15.86 14.91 -12.19
CA GLY A 87 15.06 15.99 -11.62
C GLY A 87 15.60 16.51 -10.28
N SER A 88 14.84 17.39 -9.63
CA SER A 88 15.19 17.99 -8.33
C SER A 88 15.22 16.96 -7.20
N LYS A 89 14.49 15.86 -7.35
CA LYS A 89 14.41 14.78 -6.37
C LYS A 89 15.29 13.57 -6.73
N LYS A 90 16.33 13.78 -7.57
CA LYS A 90 17.26 12.72 -7.95
C LYS A 90 17.89 12.04 -6.74
N GLY A 91 17.89 10.71 -6.72
CA GLY A 91 18.41 9.88 -5.63
C GLY A 91 17.42 9.61 -4.50
N GLN A 92 16.26 10.27 -4.46
CA GLN A 92 15.22 9.94 -3.50
C GLN A 92 14.60 8.57 -3.83
N GLY A 93 14.37 7.76 -2.81
CA GLY A 93 13.56 6.55 -2.91
C GLY A 93 12.15 6.89 -3.42
N VAL A 94 11.66 6.11 -4.36
CA VAL A 94 10.30 6.26 -4.88
C VAL A 94 9.31 5.82 -3.81
N THR A 95 8.23 6.58 -3.63
CA THR A 95 7.00 6.16 -2.96
C THR A 95 5.88 6.26 -3.96
N GLY A 96 5.12 5.19 -4.11
CA GLY A 96 4.10 5.05 -5.14
C GLY A 96 4.53 4.16 -6.30
N GLU A 97 3.83 4.30 -7.42
CA GLU A 97 4.05 3.49 -8.61
C GLU A 97 5.20 4.02 -9.46
N GLU A 98 6.07 3.12 -9.90
CA GLU A 98 7.11 3.36 -10.91
C GLU A 98 7.30 2.07 -11.73
N ASP A 99 7.26 2.18 -13.06
CA ASP A 99 7.37 1.04 -14.00
C ASP A 99 6.37 -0.11 -13.69
N ASP A 100 5.10 0.20 -13.47
CA ASP A 100 4.01 -0.73 -13.09
C ASP A 100 4.26 -1.46 -11.74
N LYS A 101 5.12 -0.95 -10.88
CA LYS A 101 5.48 -1.55 -9.59
C LYS A 101 5.31 -0.58 -8.45
N LEU A 102 4.97 -1.10 -7.29
CA LEU A 102 4.70 -0.30 -6.12
C LEU A 102 5.90 -0.25 -5.17
N TYR A 103 6.19 0.93 -4.67
CA TYR A 103 7.34 1.19 -3.79
C TYR A 103 6.95 2.03 -2.56
N GLN A 104 7.61 1.77 -1.44
CA GLN A 104 7.60 2.64 -0.26
C GLN A 104 9.02 3.10 0.06
N SER A 105 9.28 4.40 -0.02
CA SER A 105 10.60 5.00 0.26
C SER A 105 11.77 4.33 -0.48
N GLY A 106 11.51 3.86 -1.68
CA GLY A 106 12.43 3.15 -2.55
C GLY A 106 12.30 1.63 -2.52
N MET A 107 11.90 1.02 -1.42
CA MET A 107 11.75 -0.44 -1.31
C MET A 107 10.56 -0.92 -2.15
N LEU A 108 10.80 -1.96 -2.96
CA LEU A 108 9.76 -2.62 -3.76
C LEU A 108 8.81 -3.38 -2.83
N LEU A 109 7.52 -3.08 -2.93
CA LEU A 109 6.47 -3.83 -2.26
C LEU A 109 6.10 -5.04 -3.13
N SER A 110 6.34 -6.24 -2.63
CA SER A 110 6.07 -7.48 -3.35
C SER A 110 5.64 -8.58 -2.40
N ALA A 111 4.95 -9.59 -2.93
CA ALA A 111 4.62 -10.79 -2.16
C ALA A 111 5.90 -11.54 -1.74
N GLY A 112 5.85 -12.13 -0.57
CA GLY A 112 6.91 -12.97 -0.02
C GLY A 112 7.21 -14.20 -0.88
N ASN A 113 8.26 -14.95 -0.53
CA ASN A 113 8.68 -16.11 -1.31
C ASN A 113 7.62 -17.21 -1.37
N ASP A 114 6.85 -17.38 -0.31
CA ASP A 114 5.85 -18.43 -0.16
C ASP A 114 4.43 -17.96 -0.52
N GLU A 115 4.25 -16.67 -0.84
CA GLU A 115 2.96 -16.05 -1.18
C GLU A 115 2.89 -15.70 -2.67
N LYS A 116 1.70 -15.75 -3.28
CA LYS A 116 1.49 -15.26 -4.68
C LYS A 116 1.24 -13.77 -4.72
N TYR A 117 0.49 -13.28 -3.76
CA TYR A 117 0.00 -11.91 -3.70
C TYR A 117 0.21 -11.33 -2.32
N GLN A 118 0.34 -10.02 -2.26
CA GLN A 118 0.46 -9.23 -1.06
C GLN A 118 -0.58 -8.13 -1.07
N VAL A 119 -1.34 -8.00 0.00
CA VAL A 119 -2.21 -6.84 0.23
C VAL A 119 -1.37 -5.70 0.77
N VAL A 120 -1.51 -4.53 0.16
CA VAL A 120 -0.84 -3.30 0.56
C VAL A 120 -1.88 -2.24 0.89
N LYS A 121 -1.89 -1.79 2.13
CA LYS A 121 -2.68 -0.65 2.59
C LYS A 121 -2.07 0.63 2.06
N HIS A 122 -2.82 1.41 1.31
CA HIS A 122 -2.47 2.74 0.86
C HIS A 122 -3.24 3.78 1.65
N GLN A 123 -2.54 4.71 2.26
CA GLN A 123 -3.12 5.87 2.93
C GLN A 123 -2.61 7.15 2.30
N LYS A 124 -3.53 8.08 2.04
CA LYS A 124 -3.23 9.43 1.61
C LYS A 124 -3.60 10.40 2.72
N LYS A 125 -2.60 11.08 3.26
CA LYS A 125 -2.78 11.98 4.41
C LYS A 125 -2.46 13.43 4.02
N ALA A 126 -3.22 14.38 4.59
CA ALA A 126 -2.91 15.80 4.47
C ALA A 126 -1.67 16.16 5.27
N VAL A 127 -0.83 17.03 4.72
CA VAL A 127 0.35 17.54 5.44
C VAL A 127 -0.07 18.60 6.42
N VAL A 128 0.11 18.33 7.71
CA VAL A 128 -0.26 19.25 8.80
C VAL A 128 0.60 20.52 8.73
N GLY A 129 -0.07 21.67 8.63
CA GLY A 129 0.60 22.98 8.60
C GLY A 129 1.02 23.47 7.21
N SER A 130 0.78 22.70 6.17
CA SER A 130 0.86 23.21 4.80
C SER A 130 -0.19 24.28 4.53
N THR A 131 0.17 25.29 3.74
CA THR A 131 -0.75 26.34 3.26
C THR A 131 -1.42 25.97 1.94
N GLU A 132 -1.03 24.83 1.37
CA GLU A 132 -1.54 24.24 0.14
C GLU A 132 -2.18 22.87 0.49
N ASP A 133 -3.03 22.35 -0.38
CA ASP A 133 -3.63 21.02 -0.24
C ASP A 133 -2.60 19.91 -0.53
N GLU A 134 -1.45 19.98 0.17
CA GLU A 134 -0.39 18.98 0.03
C GLU A 134 -0.79 17.69 0.75
N THR A 135 -0.57 16.58 0.08
CA THR A 135 -0.82 15.25 0.61
C THR A 135 0.43 14.38 0.51
N VAL A 136 0.54 13.41 1.39
CA VAL A 136 1.56 12.36 1.37
C VAL A 136 0.88 10.99 1.25
N ASP A 137 1.45 10.15 0.41
CA ASP A 137 1.03 8.76 0.26
C ASP A 137 1.96 7.86 1.07
N THR A 138 1.39 6.88 1.78
CA THR A 138 2.13 5.83 2.50
C THR A 138 1.55 4.47 2.14
N TYR A 139 2.42 3.46 2.12
CA TYR A 139 2.08 2.10 1.75
C TYR A 139 2.63 1.13 2.81
N THR A 140 1.76 0.29 3.35
CA THR A 140 2.09 -0.72 4.38
C THR A 140 1.59 -2.09 3.93
N LYS A 141 2.43 -3.12 4.08
CA LYS A 141 2.03 -4.51 3.82
C LYS A 141 1.14 -5.02 4.94
N LEU A 142 0.18 -5.87 4.63
CA LEU A 142 -0.62 -6.63 5.60
C LEU A 142 -0.20 -8.09 5.58
N ASP A 143 -0.15 -8.72 6.74
CA ASP A 143 0.41 -10.07 6.89
C ASP A 143 -0.39 -11.15 6.15
N ASP A 144 -1.73 -11.10 6.25
CA ASP A 144 -2.62 -12.13 5.68
C ASP A 144 -4.04 -11.59 5.41
N VAL A 145 -4.92 -12.48 4.93
CA VAL A 145 -6.35 -12.16 4.70
C VAL A 145 -7.07 -11.79 5.99
N ALA A 146 -6.74 -12.40 7.11
CA ALA A 146 -7.40 -12.09 8.39
C ALA A 146 -7.01 -10.68 8.87
N ALA A 147 -5.73 -10.28 8.70
CA ALA A 147 -5.28 -8.92 8.97
C ALA A 147 -5.99 -7.92 8.03
N PHE A 148 -6.14 -8.26 6.75
CA PHE A 148 -6.87 -7.42 5.80
C PHE A 148 -8.36 -7.26 6.22
N LEU A 149 -9.08 -8.35 6.49
CA LEU A 149 -10.48 -8.27 6.90
C LEU A 149 -10.67 -7.52 8.23
N ALA A 150 -9.72 -7.63 9.15
CA ALA A 150 -9.76 -6.86 10.40
C ALA A 150 -9.55 -5.34 10.17
N GLU A 151 -8.69 -4.98 9.21
CA GLU A 151 -8.46 -3.57 8.85
C GLU A 151 -9.67 -2.92 8.17
N VAL A 152 -10.41 -3.69 7.36
CA VAL A 152 -11.58 -3.17 6.62
C VAL A 152 -12.91 -3.41 7.32
N ASP A 153 -12.93 -3.87 8.59
CA ASP A 153 -14.14 -4.27 9.32
C ASP A 153 -15.27 -3.24 9.26
N ALA A 154 -14.94 -1.94 9.32
CA ALA A 154 -15.92 -0.85 9.24
C ALA A 154 -16.56 -0.70 7.84
N VAL A 155 -15.85 -1.08 6.78
CA VAL A 155 -16.25 -0.87 5.39
C VAL A 155 -16.55 -2.18 4.64
N VAL A 156 -16.42 -3.33 5.28
CA VAL A 156 -16.73 -4.63 4.70
C VAL A 156 -18.22 -4.95 4.84
N ASP A 157 -18.81 -5.45 3.78
CA ASP A 157 -20.15 -6.02 3.77
C ASP A 157 -20.06 -7.51 3.48
N GLU A 158 -20.39 -8.35 4.49
CA GLU A 158 -20.55 -9.78 4.29
C GLU A 158 -21.87 -10.05 3.54
N VAL A 159 -21.76 -10.64 2.36
CA VAL A 159 -22.93 -10.98 1.55
C VAL A 159 -23.52 -12.32 2.03
N PRO A 160 -24.83 -12.40 2.36
CA PRO A 160 -25.44 -13.62 2.89
C PRO A 160 -25.72 -14.64 1.76
N VAL A 161 -24.67 -15.12 1.08
CA VAL A 161 -24.76 -15.98 -0.12
C VAL A 161 -25.66 -17.19 0.07
N SER A 162 -25.65 -17.80 1.26
CA SER A 162 -26.50 -18.94 1.59
C SER A 162 -28.01 -18.64 1.66
N SER A 163 -28.41 -17.39 1.67
CA SER A 163 -29.80 -16.92 1.72
C SER A 163 -30.31 -16.39 0.38
N LEU A 164 -29.44 -16.29 -0.64
CA LEU A 164 -29.80 -15.86 -1.97
C LEU A 164 -30.43 -17.01 -2.79
N ASP A 165 -31.16 -16.64 -3.84
CA ASP A 165 -31.78 -17.60 -4.74
C ASP A 165 -30.69 -18.32 -5.58
N GLU A 166 -30.94 -19.60 -5.92
CA GLU A 166 -30.10 -20.36 -6.85
C GLU A 166 -30.08 -19.68 -8.23
N GLY A 167 -28.87 -19.46 -8.79
CA GLY A 167 -28.65 -18.71 -10.03
C GLY A 167 -28.74 -17.19 -9.85
N GLN A 168 -28.72 -16.68 -8.62
CA GLN A 168 -28.64 -15.26 -8.34
C GLN A 168 -27.20 -14.78 -8.53
N ASP A 169 -26.94 -13.90 -9.52
CA ASP A 169 -25.68 -13.19 -9.65
C ASP A 169 -25.48 -12.27 -8.44
N VAL A 170 -24.36 -12.46 -7.72
CA VAL A 170 -24.12 -11.79 -6.44
C VAL A 170 -23.69 -10.33 -6.60
N ALA A 171 -23.01 -9.98 -7.71
CA ALA A 171 -22.65 -8.60 -7.99
C ALA A 171 -23.91 -7.80 -8.35
N ASP A 172 -24.78 -8.34 -9.21
CA ASP A 172 -26.05 -7.72 -9.58
C ASP A 172 -26.97 -7.56 -8.36
N TRP A 173 -26.99 -8.56 -7.47
CA TRP A 173 -27.75 -8.48 -6.23
C TRP A 173 -27.25 -7.36 -5.33
N TYR A 174 -25.94 -7.29 -5.10
CA TYR A 174 -25.32 -6.28 -4.23
C TYR A 174 -25.51 -4.87 -4.79
N LEU A 175 -25.26 -4.68 -6.07
CA LEU A 175 -25.41 -3.39 -6.75
C LEU A 175 -26.87 -2.86 -6.73
N ALA A 176 -27.85 -3.73 -6.51
CA ALA A 176 -29.25 -3.35 -6.38
C ALA A 176 -29.65 -2.92 -4.96
N GLN A 177 -28.75 -3.01 -3.97
CA GLN A 177 -29.05 -2.58 -2.61
C GLN A 177 -28.96 -1.06 -2.48
N ASP A 178 -29.83 -0.47 -1.66
CA ASP A 178 -29.89 1.00 -1.45
C ASP A 178 -28.61 1.55 -0.76
N TYR A 179 -27.84 0.68 -0.09
CA TYR A 179 -26.60 1.02 0.61
C TYR A 179 -25.34 0.77 -0.23
N CYS A 180 -25.46 0.37 -1.49
CA CYS A 180 -24.32 0.13 -2.36
C CYS A 180 -23.90 1.42 -3.07
N TYR A 181 -22.67 1.87 -2.81
CA TYR A 181 -22.05 3.02 -3.49
C TYR A 181 -20.96 2.61 -4.49
N LEU A 182 -20.75 1.31 -4.69
CA LEU A 182 -19.86 0.78 -5.73
C LEU A 182 -20.58 0.85 -7.09
N SER A 183 -19.79 1.02 -8.13
CA SER A 183 -20.30 0.95 -9.50
C SER A 183 -20.19 -0.46 -10.08
N ALA A 184 -20.95 -0.75 -11.14
CA ALA A 184 -20.80 -2.02 -11.87
C ALA A 184 -19.38 -2.22 -12.43
N SER A 185 -18.64 -1.13 -12.70
CA SER A 185 -17.23 -1.23 -13.13
C SER A 185 -16.28 -1.66 -12.01
N ASP A 186 -16.63 -1.41 -10.75
CA ASP A 186 -15.81 -1.84 -9.61
C ASP A 186 -15.92 -3.34 -9.38
N LEU A 187 -17.11 -3.91 -9.62
CA LEU A 187 -17.40 -5.35 -9.44
C LEU A 187 -17.42 -6.15 -10.75
N ASN A 188 -16.91 -5.61 -11.85
CA ASN A 188 -17.02 -6.21 -13.18
C ASN A 188 -16.36 -7.61 -13.32
N ARG A 189 -15.49 -7.98 -12.37
CA ARG A 189 -14.82 -9.29 -12.33
C ARG A 189 -15.42 -10.27 -11.33
N LEU A 190 -16.39 -9.83 -10.54
CA LEU A 190 -17.16 -10.71 -9.66
C LEU A 190 -18.34 -11.29 -10.48
N ASP A 191 -18.03 -12.27 -11.33
CA ASP A 191 -19.00 -13.00 -12.19
C ASP A 191 -19.25 -14.37 -11.52
N LYS A 192 -20.10 -14.36 -10.48
CA LYS A 192 -20.42 -15.53 -9.66
C LYS A 192 -21.89 -15.57 -9.29
N ASP A 193 -22.44 -16.77 -9.34
CA ASP A 193 -23.76 -17.08 -8.78
C ASP A 193 -23.63 -17.49 -7.30
N ALA A 194 -24.68 -17.28 -6.52
CA ALA A 194 -24.67 -17.51 -5.08
C ALA A 194 -24.28 -18.94 -4.67
N GLU A 195 -24.68 -19.95 -5.45
CA GLU A 195 -24.33 -21.34 -5.19
C GLU A 195 -22.87 -21.70 -5.44
N ASP A 196 -22.11 -20.87 -6.14
CA ASP A 196 -20.68 -21.07 -6.40
C ASP A 196 -19.81 -20.64 -5.21
N LEU A 197 -20.38 -19.95 -4.24
CA LEU A 197 -19.65 -19.31 -3.15
C LEU A 197 -20.00 -19.87 -1.77
N ASP A 198 -18.96 -20.05 -0.93
CA ASP A 198 -19.12 -20.29 0.51
C ASP A 198 -19.22 -18.97 1.28
N GLU A 199 -18.34 -18.03 0.96
CA GLU A 199 -18.25 -16.71 1.61
C GLU A 199 -18.00 -15.63 0.55
N LEU A 200 -18.55 -14.44 0.77
CA LEU A 200 -18.29 -13.26 -0.03
C LEU A 200 -18.27 -12.02 0.86
N TYR A 201 -17.18 -11.26 0.78
CA TYR A 201 -16.99 -9.98 1.42
C TYR A 201 -16.81 -8.91 0.35
N ILE A 202 -17.64 -7.88 0.35
CA ILE A 202 -17.52 -6.73 -0.55
C ILE A 202 -16.99 -5.54 0.24
N ILE A 203 -15.94 -4.89 -0.26
CA ILE A 203 -15.31 -3.75 0.38
C ILE A 203 -15.95 -2.47 -0.16
N ASN A 204 -16.80 -1.88 0.65
CA ASN A 204 -17.56 -0.69 0.29
C ASN A 204 -16.85 0.58 0.78
N TRP A 205 -15.94 1.09 -0.02
CA TRP A 205 -15.06 2.23 0.30
C TRP A 205 -15.78 3.53 0.63
N ASN A 206 -17.09 3.60 0.40
CA ASN A 206 -17.90 4.78 0.66
C ASN A 206 -18.72 4.67 1.97
N LYS A 207 -18.44 3.65 2.78
CA LYS A 207 -19.04 3.46 4.10
C LYS A 207 -18.20 4.19 5.15
N ASP A 208 -18.79 4.89 6.10
CA ASP A 208 -18.08 5.55 7.17
C ASP A 208 -17.70 4.59 8.33
N ASP A 209 -16.90 5.08 9.28
CA ASP A 209 -16.42 4.27 10.43
C ASP A 209 -17.55 3.80 11.35
N ASP A 210 -18.70 4.47 11.34
CA ASP A 210 -19.91 4.09 12.09
C ASP A 210 -20.78 3.09 11.33
N GLY A 211 -20.39 2.73 10.10
CA GLY A 211 -21.14 1.86 9.20
C GLY A 211 -22.30 2.55 8.49
N ASP A 212 -22.40 3.85 8.62
CA ASP A 212 -23.34 4.69 7.89
C ASP A 212 -22.67 5.31 6.65
N TYR A 213 -23.49 5.74 5.70
CA TYR A 213 -23.02 6.42 4.50
C TYR A 213 -23.23 7.91 4.67
N ASP A 214 -22.23 8.71 4.36
CA ASP A 214 -22.44 10.15 4.32
C ASP A 214 -23.35 10.54 3.15
N GLU A 215 -23.91 11.76 3.21
CA GLU A 215 -24.82 12.28 2.19
C GLU A 215 -24.14 12.44 0.80
N ASP A 216 -22.79 12.45 0.78
CA ASP A 216 -21.96 12.59 -0.42
C ASP A 216 -21.36 11.23 -0.90
N GLY A 217 -21.61 10.12 -0.18
CA GLY A 217 -21.06 8.80 -0.48
C GLY A 217 -19.54 8.73 -0.30
N LYS A 218 -19.00 9.49 0.65
CA LYS A 218 -17.56 9.47 0.99
C LYS A 218 -17.35 8.78 2.31
N TRP A 219 -16.30 7.99 2.35
CA TRP A 219 -15.80 7.43 3.59
C TRP A 219 -15.17 8.52 4.45
N HIS A 220 -15.61 8.63 5.69
CA HIS A 220 -15.06 9.52 6.69
C HIS A 220 -14.38 8.71 7.79
N THR A 221 -13.18 9.07 8.11
CA THR A 221 -12.42 8.50 9.22
C THR A 221 -12.32 9.50 10.38
N GLU A 222 -12.22 8.98 11.60
CA GLU A 222 -11.90 9.79 12.76
C GLU A 222 -10.49 10.43 12.70
N ASP A 223 -9.61 9.98 11.81
CA ASP A 223 -8.30 10.61 11.55
C ASP A 223 -8.50 11.86 10.67
N PRO A 224 -8.47 13.08 11.25
CA PRO A 224 -8.75 14.31 10.50
C PRO A 224 -7.69 14.63 9.44
N GLY A 225 -6.58 13.86 9.40
CA GLY A 225 -5.52 13.98 8.41
C GLY A 225 -5.68 13.02 7.23
N LEU A 226 -6.50 11.98 7.35
CA LEU A 226 -6.68 10.98 6.30
C LEU A 226 -7.61 11.54 5.20
N VAL A 227 -7.08 11.55 3.96
CA VAL A 227 -7.80 12.04 2.77
C VAL A 227 -8.39 10.88 1.98
N ALA A 228 -7.69 9.75 1.94
CA ALA A 228 -8.15 8.52 1.29
C ALA A 228 -7.41 7.32 1.88
N GLU A 229 -8.10 6.20 1.93
CA GLU A 229 -7.53 4.90 2.24
C GLU A 229 -8.08 3.86 1.25
N ASN A 230 -7.23 2.96 0.81
CA ASN A 230 -7.61 1.82 -0.02
C ASN A 230 -6.56 0.71 0.10
N TYR A 231 -6.87 -0.46 -0.45
CA TYR A 231 -6.00 -1.63 -0.37
C TYR A 231 -5.73 -2.14 -1.78
N ILE A 232 -4.45 -2.27 -2.09
CA ILE A 232 -3.94 -2.61 -3.42
C ILE A 232 -3.36 -4.01 -3.37
N LEU A 233 -3.64 -4.81 -4.39
CA LEU A 233 -3.04 -6.14 -4.54
C LEU A 233 -1.78 -6.06 -5.40
N VAL A 234 -0.65 -6.59 -4.90
CA VAL A 234 0.58 -6.73 -5.67
C VAL A 234 1.03 -8.18 -5.75
N ASN A 235 1.74 -8.53 -6.82
CA ASN A 235 2.29 -9.87 -7.02
C ASN A 235 3.76 -9.98 -6.58
N LYS A 236 4.38 -11.16 -6.75
CA LYS A 236 5.82 -11.43 -6.44
C LYS A 236 6.81 -10.51 -7.14
N SER A 237 6.45 -9.89 -8.25
CA SER A 237 7.32 -8.93 -8.95
C SER A 237 7.09 -7.48 -8.50
N GLY A 238 6.19 -7.25 -7.54
CA GLY A 238 5.77 -5.93 -7.08
C GLY A 238 4.81 -5.22 -8.04
N LYS A 239 4.32 -5.92 -9.07
CA LYS A 239 3.38 -5.35 -10.03
C LYS A 239 1.98 -5.31 -9.41
N ILE A 240 1.30 -4.16 -9.57
CA ILE A 240 -0.11 -4.01 -9.20
C ILE A 240 -0.97 -4.96 -10.05
N VAL A 241 -1.90 -5.63 -9.39
CA VAL A 241 -2.90 -6.51 -10.02
C VAL A 241 -4.17 -5.70 -10.18
N ASP A 242 -4.44 -5.28 -11.41
CA ASP A 242 -5.53 -4.39 -11.78
C ASP A 242 -6.57 -5.11 -12.65
N ASP A 243 -7.85 -4.80 -12.42
CA ASP A 243 -9.00 -5.31 -13.21
C ASP A 243 -8.96 -6.84 -13.40
N ASP A 244 -8.82 -7.60 -12.30
CA ASP A 244 -8.63 -9.03 -12.34
C ASP A 244 -9.17 -9.75 -11.10
N THR A 245 -9.15 -11.09 -11.14
CA THR A 245 -9.40 -11.97 -10.00
C THR A 245 -8.20 -12.89 -9.78
N ARG A 246 -7.78 -13.05 -8.53
CA ARG A 246 -6.60 -13.87 -8.21
C ARG A 246 -6.81 -14.71 -6.97
N SER A 247 -6.58 -16.01 -7.11
CA SER A 247 -6.59 -16.97 -6.01
C SER A 247 -5.33 -16.82 -5.16
N THR A 248 -5.51 -16.83 -3.83
CA THR A 248 -4.40 -16.83 -2.86
C THR A 248 -3.69 -18.18 -2.80
N ASP A 249 -2.53 -18.23 -2.16
CA ASP A 249 -1.85 -19.49 -1.84
C ASP A 249 -2.32 -20.02 -0.48
N GLY A 250 -2.98 -21.17 -0.49
CA GLY A 250 -3.19 -21.98 0.71
C GLY A 250 -4.39 -21.63 1.59
N GLU A 251 -5.11 -20.54 1.31
CA GLU A 251 -6.30 -20.11 2.06
C GLU A 251 -7.60 -20.16 1.23
N ASP A 252 -7.49 -20.58 -0.02
CA ASP A 252 -8.60 -20.73 -0.99
C ASP A 252 -9.37 -19.43 -1.30
N TYR A 253 -9.00 -18.28 -0.73
CA TYR A 253 -9.61 -16.98 -1.04
C TYR A 253 -9.23 -16.48 -2.42
N VAL A 254 -10.17 -15.76 -3.05
CA VAL A 254 -9.98 -15.09 -4.33
C VAL A 254 -10.17 -13.59 -4.14
N TYR A 255 -9.18 -12.79 -4.54
CA TYR A 255 -9.27 -11.33 -4.56
C TYR A 255 -9.86 -10.84 -5.87
N VAL A 256 -10.76 -9.87 -5.79
CA VAL A 256 -11.30 -9.12 -6.94
C VAL A 256 -10.79 -7.70 -6.87
N THR A 257 -10.10 -7.24 -7.91
CA THR A 257 -9.57 -5.88 -8.00
C THR A 257 -10.25 -5.09 -9.11
N ASN A 258 -10.38 -3.78 -8.92
CA ASN A 258 -10.83 -2.85 -9.94
C ASN A 258 -9.67 -2.39 -10.86
N THR A 259 -9.95 -1.49 -11.79
CA THR A 259 -8.98 -0.97 -12.77
C THR A 259 -7.84 -0.15 -12.14
N GLN A 260 -7.94 0.23 -10.88
CA GLN A 260 -6.89 0.90 -10.11
C GLN A 260 -6.07 -0.08 -9.24
N GLY A 261 -6.36 -1.38 -9.31
CA GLY A 261 -5.73 -2.40 -8.47
C GLY A 261 -6.23 -2.41 -7.02
N GLN A 262 -7.30 -1.68 -6.72
CA GLN A 262 -7.92 -1.68 -5.39
C GLN A 262 -8.74 -2.95 -5.22
N ILE A 263 -8.62 -3.60 -4.06
CA ILE A 263 -9.43 -4.76 -3.71
C ILE A 263 -10.86 -4.28 -3.43
N VAL A 264 -11.82 -4.81 -4.16
CA VAL A 264 -13.25 -4.48 -4.05
C VAL A 264 -14.10 -5.64 -3.56
N ALA A 265 -13.58 -6.85 -3.63
CA ALA A 265 -14.19 -8.02 -3.01
C ALA A 265 -13.16 -9.11 -2.73
N ILE A 266 -13.51 -10.01 -1.82
CA ILE A 266 -12.79 -11.26 -1.54
C ILE A 266 -13.81 -12.35 -1.29
N TYR A 267 -13.61 -13.56 -1.84
CA TYR A 267 -14.54 -14.65 -1.69
C TYR A 267 -13.86 -16.02 -1.54
N LEU A 268 -14.60 -16.98 -0.98
CA LEU A 268 -14.30 -18.42 -1.03
C LEU A 268 -15.26 -19.11 -2.00
N GLU A 269 -14.73 -20.00 -2.83
CA GLU A 269 -15.51 -20.87 -3.70
C GLU A 269 -15.94 -22.16 -2.95
N ASN A 270 -17.18 -22.64 -3.25
CA ASN A 270 -17.69 -23.94 -2.79
C ASN A 270 -16.87 -25.13 -3.31
#